data_474c999ba8b7f203cfedecb0076fec64
#
_entry.id   474c999ba8b7f203cfedecb0076fec64
#
_cell.length_a   1.000
_cell.length_b   1.000
_cell.length_c   1.000
_cell.angle_alpha   90.00
_cell.angle_beta   90.00
_cell.angle_gamma   90.00
#
_symmetry.space_group_name_H-M   'P 1'
#
loop_
_entity.id
_entity.type
_entity.pdbx_description
1 polymer ?
#
loop_
_entity_poly.entity_id
_entity_poly.type
_entity_poly.pdbx_seq_one_letter_code
_entity_poly.pdbx_strand_id
1 'polypeptide(L)'
;LRTNLITVSDGEEPYEEKVIIDHSSGEISTEDAAVLLDAVRKELEDDTYHFYVGTSYRHLLIWEKGSVVPLTPPHDVLGQKTGAYLPADEKLLEMQKRSYEILSCHPINLERKRQGLNQANSCWFWGAGTRPALVSFEEKNGKKGAMISAVDLLKGIAAGAGMTNIQVEGANGQLHTNYEGKARAAADALLKDGFDFVYVHVEAPDEMGHQGSWERKVQSIEYLDQRLIKHLKEALDASGEPYRMMVLPDHPTPIRVRTHTSDPVPFLLYDSTKTQNGQDVYSEKAARESGLTVSRGCELIDRLFEKTEIR
;
A
#
# COMPACT_ATOMS: atom_id res chain seq x y z
N LEU A 1 10.69 -7.67 -8.82
CA LEU A 1 11.52 -7.20 -7.70
C LEU A 1 11.14 -5.77 -7.36
N ARG A 2 11.12 -5.43 -6.07
CA ARG A 2 11.09 -4.02 -5.65
C ARG A 2 12.46 -3.40 -5.94
N THR A 3 12.44 -2.13 -6.31
CA THR A 3 13.65 -1.35 -6.56
C THR A 3 13.54 -0.05 -5.78
N ASN A 4 14.40 0.16 -4.79
CA ASN A 4 14.50 1.46 -4.13
C ASN A 4 15.63 2.26 -4.77
N LEU A 5 15.43 3.58 -4.91
CA LEU A 5 16.54 4.52 -5.01
C LEU A 5 16.99 4.84 -3.61
N ILE A 6 18.23 4.46 -3.28
CA ILE A 6 18.81 4.61 -1.95
C ILE A 6 20.02 5.56 -1.95
N THR A 7 20.42 5.99 -0.75
CA THR A 7 21.67 6.69 -0.53
C THR A 7 22.73 5.75 -0.01
N VAL A 8 23.82 5.59 -0.73
CA VAL A 8 25.05 4.98 -0.23
C VAL A 8 26.14 6.05 -0.10
N SER A 9 27.19 5.77 0.71
CA SER A 9 28.34 6.67 0.81
C SER A 9 28.96 6.98 -0.55
N ASP A 10 29.45 8.21 -0.73
CA ASP A 10 29.92 8.73 -2.02
C ASP A 10 31.44 8.91 -2.08
N GLY A 11 32.18 8.22 -1.21
CA GLY A 11 33.65 8.20 -1.21
C GLY A 11 34.24 7.40 -2.38
N GLU A 12 35.58 7.30 -2.41
CA GLU A 12 36.32 6.57 -3.45
C GLU A 12 36.39 5.04 -3.22
N GLU A 13 35.84 4.57 -2.09
CA GLU A 13 35.79 3.15 -1.75
C GLU A 13 35.03 2.33 -2.79
N PRO A 14 35.40 1.05 -3.00
CA PRO A 14 34.67 0.13 -3.87
C PRO A 14 33.20 0.01 -3.42
N TYR A 15 32.31 -0.35 -4.34
CA TYR A 15 30.89 -0.44 -4.08
C TYR A 15 30.55 -1.34 -2.88
N GLU A 16 31.27 -2.44 -2.70
CA GLU A 16 31.14 -3.38 -1.59
C GLU A 16 31.44 -2.80 -0.22
N GLU A 17 32.26 -1.76 -0.19
CA GLU A 17 32.69 -1.07 1.05
C GLU A 17 31.82 0.15 1.37
N LYS A 18 30.93 0.54 0.44
CA LYS A 18 30.00 1.66 0.64
C LYS A 18 29.01 1.38 1.75
N VAL A 19 28.67 2.39 2.52
CA VAL A 19 27.72 2.31 3.62
C VAL A 19 26.35 2.73 3.15
N ILE A 20 25.31 1.94 3.49
CA ILE A 20 23.91 2.27 3.23
C ILE A 20 23.49 3.34 4.23
N ILE A 21 23.26 4.57 3.75
CA ILE A 21 22.95 5.73 4.59
C ILE A 21 21.45 5.88 4.77
N ASP A 22 20.69 5.77 3.68
CA ASP A 22 19.25 6.02 3.70
C ASP A 22 18.55 5.19 2.62
N HIS A 23 17.51 4.45 3.02
CA HIS A 23 16.73 3.58 2.13
C HIS A 23 15.72 4.34 1.27
N SER A 24 15.48 5.63 1.56
CA SER A 24 14.47 6.48 0.94
C SER A 24 15.04 7.69 0.21
N SER A 25 16.36 7.90 0.27
CA SER A 25 17.02 9.08 -0.28
C SER A 25 16.42 10.39 0.21
N GLY A 26 16.09 10.46 1.52
CA GLY A 26 15.41 11.62 2.11
C GLY A 26 13.98 11.79 1.61
N GLU A 27 13.29 10.70 1.33
CA GLU A 27 11.95 10.68 0.73
C GLU A 27 11.90 11.54 -0.55
N ILE A 28 12.82 11.25 -1.47
CA ILE A 28 12.93 11.94 -2.77
C ILE A 28 11.56 12.09 -3.46
N SER A 29 11.32 13.22 -4.12
CA SER A 29 10.09 13.44 -4.87
C SER A 29 9.92 12.40 -5.99
N THR A 30 8.68 12.11 -6.35
CA THR A 30 8.38 11.17 -7.46
C THR A 30 8.93 11.70 -8.78
N GLU A 31 8.88 13.02 -8.98
CA GLU A 31 9.36 13.70 -10.19
C GLU A 31 10.87 13.52 -10.38
N ASP A 32 11.67 13.81 -9.34
CA ASP A 32 13.13 13.63 -9.39
C ASP A 32 13.50 12.15 -9.54
N ALA A 33 12.82 11.28 -8.79
CA ALA A 33 13.05 9.84 -8.84
C ALA A 33 12.74 9.25 -10.23
N ALA A 34 11.70 9.74 -10.89
CA ALA A 34 11.35 9.30 -12.24
C ALA A 34 12.44 9.65 -13.24
N VAL A 35 13.03 10.86 -13.15
CA VAL A 35 14.13 11.27 -14.03
C VAL A 35 15.39 10.43 -13.79
N LEU A 36 15.71 10.14 -12.50
CA LEU A 36 16.85 9.31 -12.14
C LEU A 36 16.66 7.86 -12.62
N LEU A 37 15.47 7.30 -12.41
CA LEU A 37 15.18 5.94 -12.88
C LEU A 37 15.19 5.86 -14.42
N ASP A 38 14.75 6.89 -15.13
CA ASP A 38 14.82 6.94 -16.60
C ASP A 38 16.27 6.94 -17.10
N ALA A 39 17.20 7.57 -16.38
CA ALA A 39 18.63 7.47 -16.69
C ALA A 39 19.16 6.04 -16.52
N VAL A 40 18.77 5.36 -15.45
CA VAL A 40 19.10 3.94 -15.23
C VAL A 40 18.50 3.06 -16.34
N ARG A 41 17.22 3.30 -16.65
CA ARG A 41 16.47 2.55 -17.66
C ARG A 41 17.12 2.59 -19.04
N LYS A 42 17.57 3.77 -19.47
CA LYS A 42 18.24 3.95 -20.77
C LYS A 42 19.51 3.13 -20.94
N GLU A 43 20.19 2.83 -19.86
CA GLU A 43 21.47 2.11 -19.87
C GLU A 43 21.33 0.61 -19.55
N LEU A 44 20.32 0.24 -18.74
CA LEU A 44 20.22 -1.10 -18.15
C LEU A 44 18.97 -1.89 -18.53
N GLU A 45 17.96 -1.25 -19.13
CA GLU A 45 16.76 -1.95 -19.61
C GLU A 45 17.08 -2.71 -20.91
N ASP A 46 16.58 -3.95 -20.99
CA ASP A 46 16.66 -4.80 -22.17
C ASP A 46 15.39 -5.68 -22.29
N ASP A 47 15.37 -6.66 -23.19
CA ASP A 47 14.23 -7.56 -23.39
C ASP A 47 13.92 -8.45 -22.16
N THR A 48 14.79 -8.46 -21.17
CA THR A 48 14.69 -9.31 -19.96
C THR A 48 14.38 -8.51 -18.70
N TYR A 49 14.87 -7.28 -18.62
CA TYR A 49 14.77 -6.42 -17.42
C TYR A 49 14.08 -5.11 -17.74
N HIS A 50 12.93 -4.86 -17.12
CA HIS A 50 12.12 -3.66 -17.38
C HIS A 50 11.90 -2.88 -16.09
N PHE A 51 12.24 -1.58 -16.09
CA PHE A 51 12.06 -0.70 -14.95
C PHE A 51 10.75 0.09 -15.04
N TYR A 52 10.03 0.14 -13.92
CA TYR A 52 8.77 0.89 -13.82
C TYR A 52 8.85 1.89 -12.67
N VAL A 53 8.50 3.14 -12.96
CA VAL A 53 8.43 4.21 -11.97
C VAL A 53 7.24 3.96 -11.05
N GLY A 54 7.49 4.03 -9.75
CA GLY A 54 6.46 4.03 -8.71
C GLY A 54 6.39 5.38 -8.00
N THR A 55 6.19 5.38 -6.69
CA THR A 55 6.03 6.59 -5.89
C THR A 55 7.27 6.87 -5.08
N SER A 56 7.78 8.12 -5.13
CA SER A 56 8.97 8.55 -4.39
C SER A 56 10.16 7.64 -4.72
N TYR A 57 10.85 7.11 -3.75
CA TYR A 57 12.01 6.21 -3.90
C TYR A 57 11.64 4.76 -4.29
N ARG A 58 10.37 4.41 -4.33
CA ARG A 58 9.86 3.03 -4.53
C ARG A 58 9.55 2.80 -6.00
N HIS A 59 10.23 1.85 -6.62
CA HIS A 59 10.09 1.47 -8.01
C HIS A 59 9.98 -0.05 -8.16
N LEU A 60 9.84 -0.50 -9.39
CA LEU A 60 9.71 -1.91 -9.72
C LEU A 60 10.68 -2.30 -10.84
N LEU A 61 11.31 -3.47 -10.69
CA LEU A 61 12.03 -4.16 -11.74
C LEU A 61 11.28 -5.46 -12.09
N ILE A 62 10.86 -5.61 -13.33
CA ILE A 62 10.35 -6.87 -13.87
C ILE A 62 11.52 -7.62 -14.51
N TRP A 63 11.71 -8.85 -14.12
CA TRP A 63 12.67 -9.78 -14.70
C TRP A 63 11.90 -10.87 -15.42
N GLU A 64 11.85 -10.79 -16.76
CA GLU A 64 11.15 -11.75 -17.60
C GLU A 64 11.78 -13.15 -17.48
N LYS A 65 10.93 -14.13 -17.16
CA LYS A 65 11.35 -15.54 -16.92
C LYS A 65 12.43 -15.70 -15.84
N GLY A 66 12.57 -14.70 -14.96
CA GLY A 66 13.49 -14.74 -13.83
C GLY A 66 13.09 -15.71 -12.74
N SER A 67 13.91 -15.80 -11.72
CA SER A 67 13.67 -16.62 -10.53
C SER A 67 13.54 -15.76 -9.27
N VAL A 68 12.88 -16.31 -8.25
CA VAL A 68 12.86 -15.69 -6.93
C VAL A 68 14.20 -15.94 -6.26
N VAL A 69 14.92 -14.87 -6.00
CA VAL A 69 16.24 -14.91 -5.37
C VAL A 69 16.17 -14.23 -3.99
N PRO A 70 16.95 -14.69 -3.00
CA PRO A 70 17.02 -14.05 -1.69
C PRO A 70 17.71 -12.70 -1.83
N LEU A 71 17.04 -11.65 -1.36
CA LEU A 71 17.52 -10.26 -1.39
C LEU A 71 17.15 -9.58 -0.08
N THR A 72 18.03 -8.73 0.42
CA THR A 72 17.85 -8.05 1.72
C THR A 72 17.16 -6.70 1.55
N PRO A 73 16.10 -6.39 2.34
CA PRO A 73 15.49 -5.07 2.35
C PRO A 73 16.48 -3.98 2.82
N PRO A 74 16.57 -2.83 2.14
CA PRO A 74 17.58 -1.82 2.49
C PRO A 74 17.33 -1.15 3.85
N HIS A 75 16.08 -1.11 4.31
CA HIS A 75 15.74 -0.54 5.62
C HIS A 75 16.18 -1.39 6.82
N ASP A 76 16.47 -2.67 6.60
CA ASP A 76 16.96 -3.59 7.65
C ASP A 76 18.48 -3.47 7.88
N VAL A 77 19.20 -2.80 6.97
CA VAL A 77 20.66 -2.81 6.93
C VAL A 77 21.28 -1.41 6.85
N LEU A 78 20.58 -0.41 7.35
CA LEU A 78 21.09 0.96 7.44
C LEU A 78 22.35 1.02 8.32
N GLY A 79 23.33 1.83 7.89
CA GLY A 79 24.62 1.97 8.55
C GLY A 79 25.61 0.83 8.31
N GLN A 80 25.23 -0.18 7.50
CA GLN A 80 26.08 -1.33 7.20
C GLN A 80 26.69 -1.21 5.79
N LYS A 81 27.80 -1.93 5.56
CA LYS A 81 28.44 -2.01 4.25
C LYS A 81 27.62 -2.83 3.28
N THR A 82 27.55 -2.38 2.03
CA THR A 82 26.75 -3.05 0.98
C THR A 82 27.18 -4.49 0.71
N GLY A 83 28.48 -4.78 0.80
CA GLY A 83 29.09 -6.04 0.37
C GLY A 83 28.46 -7.31 0.96
N ALA A 84 28.02 -7.26 2.22
CA ALA A 84 27.39 -8.40 2.89
C ALA A 84 25.94 -8.72 2.38
N TYR A 85 25.34 -7.79 1.64
CA TYR A 85 23.92 -7.82 1.27
C TYR A 85 23.67 -7.73 -0.24
N LEU A 86 24.74 -7.80 -1.02
CA LEU A 86 24.66 -7.74 -2.48
C LEU A 86 23.93 -8.98 -3.04
N PRO A 87 23.24 -8.85 -4.19
CA PRO A 87 22.66 -9.98 -4.89
C PRO A 87 23.72 -11.05 -5.22
N ALA A 88 23.38 -12.32 -5.02
CA ALA A 88 24.20 -13.44 -5.48
C ALA A 88 24.08 -13.66 -7.00
N ASP A 89 23.02 -13.18 -7.62
CA ASP A 89 22.84 -13.18 -9.07
C ASP A 89 23.77 -12.15 -9.71
N GLU A 90 24.62 -12.60 -10.62
CA GLU A 90 25.67 -11.78 -11.25
C GLU A 90 25.10 -10.59 -12.03
N LYS A 91 23.96 -10.78 -12.70
CA LYS A 91 23.35 -9.71 -13.50
C LYS A 91 22.71 -8.63 -12.62
N LEU A 92 21.97 -9.04 -11.58
CA LEU A 92 21.43 -8.09 -10.62
C LEU A 92 22.54 -7.31 -9.90
N LEU A 93 23.63 -7.98 -9.56
CA LEU A 93 24.81 -7.34 -8.95
C LEU A 93 25.44 -6.32 -9.90
N GLU A 94 25.66 -6.70 -11.16
CA GLU A 94 26.17 -5.79 -12.21
C GLU A 94 25.27 -4.56 -12.34
N MET A 95 23.96 -4.77 -12.48
CA MET A 95 22.99 -3.68 -12.63
C MET A 95 22.98 -2.76 -11.41
N GLN A 96 23.08 -3.31 -10.22
CA GLN A 96 23.13 -2.52 -8.98
C GLN A 96 24.37 -1.63 -8.91
N LYS A 97 25.55 -2.19 -9.20
CA LYS A 97 26.82 -1.42 -9.28
C LYS A 97 26.76 -0.38 -10.39
N ARG A 98 26.30 -0.75 -11.58
CA ARG A 98 26.20 0.15 -12.72
C ARG A 98 25.24 1.31 -12.44
N SER A 99 24.13 1.06 -11.71
CA SER A 99 23.22 2.11 -11.31
C SER A 99 23.91 3.17 -10.46
N TYR A 100 24.83 2.78 -9.57
CA TYR A 100 25.63 3.73 -8.80
C TYR A 100 26.51 4.61 -9.69
N GLU A 101 27.17 4.05 -10.70
CA GLU A 101 27.99 4.81 -11.64
C GLU A 101 27.17 5.85 -12.42
N ILE A 102 25.96 5.47 -12.86
CA ILE A 102 25.05 6.35 -13.58
C ILE A 102 24.51 7.46 -12.66
N LEU A 103 24.06 7.08 -11.48
CA LEU A 103 23.31 7.97 -10.59
C LEU A 103 24.22 8.93 -9.79
N SER A 104 25.42 8.49 -9.39
CA SER A 104 26.34 9.31 -8.58
C SER A 104 26.78 10.60 -9.30
N CYS A 105 26.88 10.58 -10.61
CA CYS A 105 27.25 11.73 -11.43
C CYS A 105 26.05 12.46 -12.08
N HIS A 106 24.81 12.02 -11.83
CA HIS A 106 23.63 12.62 -12.42
C HIS A 106 23.38 14.06 -11.90
N PRO A 107 23.03 15.04 -12.75
CA PRO A 107 22.86 16.45 -12.34
C PRO A 107 21.94 16.66 -11.15
N ILE A 108 20.82 15.92 -11.05
CA ILE A 108 19.90 15.97 -9.89
C ILE A 108 20.66 15.60 -8.60
N ASN A 109 21.44 14.54 -8.60
CA ASN A 109 22.18 14.10 -7.42
C ASN A 109 23.33 15.04 -7.05
N LEU A 110 24.00 15.63 -8.04
CA LEU A 110 25.01 16.68 -7.78
C LEU A 110 24.37 17.91 -7.14
N GLU A 111 23.19 18.32 -7.59
CA GLU A 111 22.45 19.43 -7.00
C GLU A 111 21.94 19.08 -5.58
N ARG A 112 21.41 17.88 -5.37
CA ARG A 112 21.02 17.41 -4.04
C ARG A 112 22.19 17.43 -3.07
N LYS A 113 23.34 16.95 -3.49
CA LYS A 113 24.59 17.03 -2.69
C LYS A 113 24.96 18.47 -2.34
N ARG A 114 24.89 19.39 -3.30
CA ARG A 114 25.16 20.81 -3.10
C ARG A 114 24.22 21.46 -2.07
N GLN A 115 22.97 20.98 -2.02
CA GLN A 115 21.95 21.42 -1.06
C GLN A 115 22.02 20.71 0.29
N GLY A 116 22.95 19.77 0.49
CA GLY A 116 23.05 18.97 1.72
C GLY A 116 21.95 17.93 1.87
N LEU A 117 21.26 17.57 0.77
CA LEU A 117 20.25 16.53 0.73
C LEU A 117 20.87 15.17 0.42
N ASN A 118 20.23 14.09 0.87
CA ASN A 118 20.61 12.73 0.54
C ASN A 118 20.50 12.50 -0.98
N GLN A 119 21.59 12.02 -1.58
CA GLN A 119 21.60 11.63 -2.99
C GLN A 119 20.85 10.31 -3.18
N ALA A 120 20.08 10.18 -4.26
CA ALA A 120 19.50 8.92 -4.70
C ALA A 120 20.48 8.23 -5.66
N ASN A 121 21.62 7.78 -5.13
CA ASN A 121 22.79 7.44 -5.91
C ASN A 121 22.97 5.95 -6.22
N SER A 122 22.03 5.08 -5.82
CA SER A 122 22.06 3.66 -6.17
C SER A 122 20.66 3.05 -6.24
N CYS A 123 20.44 2.16 -7.19
CA CYS A 123 19.32 1.23 -7.12
C CYS A 123 19.61 0.12 -6.11
N TRP A 124 18.60 -0.31 -5.36
CA TRP A 124 18.69 -1.45 -4.47
C TRP A 124 17.54 -2.41 -4.74
N PHE A 125 17.86 -3.64 -5.20
CA PHE A 125 16.87 -4.65 -5.52
C PHE A 125 16.53 -5.51 -4.31
N TRP A 126 15.23 -5.75 -4.08
CA TRP A 126 14.75 -6.55 -2.97
C TRP A 126 13.33 -7.05 -3.17
N GLY A 127 12.81 -7.86 -2.24
CA GLY A 127 11.42 -8.30 -2.27
C GLY A 127 11.05 -9.02 -3.57
N ALA A 128 11.90 -9.95 -4.02
CA ALA A 128 11.64 -10.76 -5.19
C ALA A 128 10.40 -11.62 -5.02
N GLY A 129 9.56 -11.69 -6.04
CA GLY A 129 8.37 -12.53 -6.07
C GLY A 129 7.90 -12.76 -7.50
N THR A 130 7.06 -13.76 -7.69
CA THR A 130 6.42 -14.03 -8.98
C THR A 130 5.03 -13.36 -9.03
N ARG A 131 4.52 -13.17 -10.23
CA ARG A 131 3.14 -12.71 -10.41
C ARG A 131 2.20 -13.70 -9.72
N PRO A 132 1.37 -13.28 -8.75
CA PRO A 132 0.45 -14.18 -8.09
C PRO A 132 -0.64 -14.63 -9.07
N ALA A 133 -0.96 -15.92 -9.05
CA ALA A 133 -2.11 -16.47 -9.77
C ALA A 133 -3.36 -16.33 -8.88
N LEU A 134 -3.87 -15.11 -8.77
CA LEU A 134 -5.11 -14.85 -8.03
C LEU A 134 -6.31 -15.29 -8.86
N VAL A 135 -7.25 -15.97 -8.22
CA VAL A 135 -8.56 -16.24 -8.83
C VAL A 135 -9.30 -14.92 -8.99
N SER A 136 -9.93 -14.71 -10.15
CA SER A 136 -10.73 -13.51 -10.40
C SER A 136 -11.80 -13.33 -9.32
N PHE A 137 -11.95 -12.10 -8.83
CA PHE A 137 -12.97 -11.77 -7.84
C PHE A 137 -14.37 -12.10 -8.35
N GLU A 138 -14.64 -11.83 -9.62
CA GLU A 138 -15.92 -12.11 -10.26
C GLU A 138 -16.16 -13.63 -10.41
N GLU A 139 -15.16 -14.40 -10.85
CA GLU A 139 -15.26 -15.86 -10.93
C GLU A 139 -15.52 -16.51 -9.55
N LYS A 140 -14.85 -16.01 -8.51
CA LYS A 140 -14.99 -16.53 -7.15
C LYS A 140 -16.33 -16.18 -6.51
N ASN A 141 -16.83 -14.98 -6.73
CA ASN A 141 -17.94 -14.41 -5.98
C ASN A 141 -19.22 -14.22 -6.81
N GLY A 142 -19.16 -14.31 -8.15
CA GLY A 142 -20.26 -13.98 -9.04
C GLY A 142 -20.63 -12.49 -8.97
N LYS A 143 -19.67 -11.62 -8.65
CA LYS A 143 -19.88 -10.19 -8.38
C LYS A 143 -18.77 -9.36 -8.98
N LYS A 144 -19.13 -8.27 -9.64
CA LYS A 144 -18.21 -7.31 -10.21
C LYS A 144 -17.69 -6.38 -9.11
N GLY A 145 -16.37 -6.39 -8.89
CA GLY A 145 -15.73 -5.66 -7.79
C GLY A 145 -14.90 -4.46 -8.22
N ALA A 146 -14.90 -3.42 -7.38
CA ALA A 146 -14.00 -2.28 -7.50
C ALA A 146 -13.22 -2.02 -6.22
N MET A 147 -12.08 -1.35 -6.33
CA MET A 147 -11.18 -0.96 -5.25
C MET A 147 -10.96 0.55 -5.28
N ILE A 148 -11.08 1.20 -4.13
CA ILE A 148 -10.69 2.58 -3.90
C ILE A 148 -9.60 2.58 -2.83
N SER A 149 -8.35 2.85 -3.22
CA SER A 149 -7.20 2.90 -2.30
C SER A 149 -6.15 3.88 -2.81
N ALA A 150 -5.39 4.49 -1.90
CA ALA A 150 -4.19 5.24 -2.24
C ALA A 150 -2.94 4.34 -2.27
N VAL A 151 -3.00 3.13 -1.68
CA VAL A 151 -1.87 2.19 -1.56
C VAL A 151 -1.69 1.35 -2.80
N ASP A 152 -0.50 1.38 -3.38
CA ASP A 152 -0.18 0.61 -4.59
C ASP A 152 -0.26 -0.91 -4.37
N LEU A 153 0.05 -1.40 -3.16
CA LEU A 153 -0.12 -2.81 -2.80
C LEU A 153 -1.57 -3.28 -3.01
N LEU A 154 -2.54 -2.52 -2.51
CA LEU A 154 -3.96 -2.88 -2.64
C LEU A 154 -4.46 -2.73 -4.07
N LYS A 155 -4.02 -1.68 -4.78
CA LYS A 155 -4.29 -1.53 -6.22
C LYS A 155 -3.74 -2.70 -7.02
N GLY A 156 -2.54 -3.18 -6.68
CA GLY A 156 -1.91 -4.35 -7.29
C GLY A 156 -2.69 -5.65 -7.02
N ILE A 157 -3.15 -5.86 -5.78
CA ILE A 157 -4.01 -7.00 -5.42
C ILE A 157 -5.33 -6.94 -6.18
N ALA A 158 -5.97 -5.77 -6.25
CA ALA A 158 -7.21 -5.57 -6.99
C ALA A 158 -7.03 -5.89 -8.48
N ALA A 159 -5.99 -5.36 -9.11
CA ALA A 159 -5.67 -5.66 -10.51
C ALA A 159 -5.39 -7.15 -10.73
N GLY A 160 -4.64 -7.80 -9.83
CA GLY A 160 -4.37 -9.24 -9.87
C GLY A 160 -5.60 -10.11 -9.70
N ALA A 161 -6.60 -9.62 -8.95
CA ALA A 161 -7.90 -10.28 -8.75
C ALA A 161 -8.97 -9.85 -9.77
N GLY A 162 -8.61 -9.09 -10.82
CA GLY A 162 -9.56 -8.65 -11.85
C GLY A 162 -10.57 -7.60 -11.38
N MET A 163 -10.30 -6.91 -10.27
CA MET A 163 -11.12 -5.79 -9.80
C MET A 163 -10.70 -4.47 -10.45
N THR A 164 -11.64 -3.56 -10.61
CA THR A 164 -11.37 -2.23 -11.16
C THR A 164 -10.81 -1.29 -10.09
N ASN A 165 -9.67 -0.67 -10.34
CA ASN A 165 -9.13 0.40 -9.48
C ASN A 165 -9.76 1.74 -9.83
N ILE A 166 -10.52 2.31 -8.90
CA ILE A 166 -11.13 3.64 -9.04
C ILE A 166 -10.19 4.68 -8.43
N GLN A 167 -9.75 5.63 -9.25
CA GLN A 167 -8.88 6.71 -8.80
C GLN A 167 -9.73 7.86 -8.22
N VAL A 168 -9.30 8.38 -7.07
CA VAL A 168 -9.96 9.52 -6.40
C VAL A 168 -8.92 10.63 -6.24
N GLU A 169 -9.17 11.77 -6.83
CA GLU A 169 -8.28 12.93 -6.70
C GLU A 169 -8.13 13.35 -5.23
N GLY A 170 -6.90 13.62 -4.81
CA GLY A 170 -6.58 13.98 -3.42
C GLY A 170 -6.65 12.82 -2.42
N ALA A 171 -6.90 11.59 -2.89
CA ALA A 171 -6.78 10.40 -2.04
C ALA A 171 -5.30 10.07 -1.79
N ASN A 172 -4.92 10.08 -0.52
CA ASN A 172 -3.59 9.72 -0.02
C ASN A 172 -3.70 9.00 1.32
N GLY A 173 -2.59 8.58 1.92
CA GLY A 173 -2.57 7.92 3.23
C GLY A 173 -2.63 8.84 4.44
N GLN A 174 -2.74 10.16 4.24
CA GLN A 174 -2.60 11.15 5.30
C GLN A 174 -3.93 11.45 6.01
N LEU A 175 -3.82 12.12 7.18
CA LEU A 175 -4.97 12.55 7.99
C LEU A 175 -6.04 13.30 7.20
N HIS A 176 -5.63 14.14 6.26
CA HIS A 176 -6.53 14.99 5.45
C HIS A 176 -6.77 14.42 4.04
N THR A 177 -6.76 13.09 3.89
CA THR A 177 -7.17 12.45 2.63
C THR A 177 -8.58 12.87 2.20
N ASN A 178 -8.90 12.69 0.92
CA ASN A 178 -10.23 13.06 0.38
C ASN A 178 -11.29 12.00 0.74
N TYR A 179 -11.81 12.05 1.98
CA TYR A 179 -12.85 11.14 2.48
C TYR A 179 -14.14 11.23 1.68
N GLU A 180 -14.63 12.42 1.43
CA GLU A 180 -15.88 12.67 0.69
C GLU A 180 -15.78 12.22 -0.77
N GLY A 181 -14.61 12.42 -1.38
CA GLY A 181 -14.32 11.91 -2.73
C GLY A 181 -14.36 10.40 -2.79
N LYS A 182 -13.78 9.70 -1.80
CA LYS A 182 -13.85 8.24 -1.68
C LYS A 182 -15.29 7.76 -1.48
N ALA A 183 -16.07 8.43 -0.62
CA ALA A 183 -17.49 8.09 -0.40
C ALA A 183 -18.32 8.24 -1.66
N ARG A 184 -18.16 9.35 -2.38
CA ARG A 184 -18.86 9.63 -3.64
C ARG A 184 -18.49 8.61 -4.71
N ALA A 185 -17.20 8.34 -4.91
CA ALA A 185 -16.74 7.36 -5.88
C ALA A 185 -17.28 5.94 -5.60
N ALA A 186 -17.38 5.56 -4.31
CA ALA A 186 -17.97 4.28 -3.93
C ALA A 186 -19.48 4.22 -4.21
N ALA A 187 -20.22 5.30 -3.90
CA ALA A 187 -21.65 5.38 -4.20
C ALA A 187 -21.90 5.35 -5.72
N ASP A 188 -21.13 6.11 -6.50
CA ASP A 188 -21.26 6.15 -7.95
C ASP A 188 -20.96 4.78 -8.58
N ALA A 189 -19.91 4.10 -8.12
CA ALA A 189 -19.58 2.75 -8.57
C ALA A 189 -20.72 1.76 -8.36
N LEU A 190 -21.35 1.77 -7.18
CA LEU A 190 -22.46 0.86 -6.86
C LEU A 190 -23.75 1.23 -7.57
N LEU A 191 -24.10 2.53 -7.64
CA LEU A 191 -25.41 3.00 -8.07
C LEU A 191 -25.49 3.34 -9.57
N LYS A 192 -24.34 3.66 -10.20
CA LYS A 192 -24.30 4.16 -11.59
C LYS A 192 -23.44 3.31 -12.51
N ASP A 193 -22.30 2.79 -12.03
CA ASP A 193 -21.30 2.13 -12.89
C ASP A 193 -21.46 0.60 -12.94
N GLY A 194 -22.46 0.06 -12.22
CA GLY A 194 -22.84 -1.35 -12.25
C GLY A 194 -21.85 -2.29 -11.55
N PHE A 195 -21.16 -1.82 -10.52
CA PHE A 195 -20.40 -2.69 -9.61
C PHE A 195 -21.31 -3.25 -8.51
N ASP A 196 -21.11 -4.53 -8.18
CA ASP A 196 -21.81 -5.20 -7.08
C ASP A 196 -21.11 -5.03 -5.73
N PHE A 197 -19.82 -4.71 -5.75
CA PHE A 197 -18.96 -4.61 -4.58
C PHE A 197 -17.91 -3.52 -4.74
N VAL A 198 -17.71 -2.71 -3.71
CA VAL A 198 -16.63 -1.73 -3.64
C VAL A 198 -15.88 -1.88 -2.32
N TYR A 199 -14.56 -2.09 -2.42
CA TYR A 199 -13.65 -2.05 -1.28
C TYR A 199 -13.08 -0.64 -1.15
N VAL A 200 -13.38 0.04 -0.06
CA VAL A 200 -12.85 1.38 0.24
C VAL A 200 -11.81 1.29 1.33
N HIS A 201 -10.57 1.62 0.99
CA HIS A 201 -9.44 1.60 1.93
C HIS A 201 -9.06 3.00 2.40
N VAL A 202 -8.80 3.14 3.70
CA VAL A 202 -8.35 4.39 4.33
C VAL A 202 -7.21 4.10 5.30
N GLU A 203 -6.01 4.60 5.00
CA GLU A 203 -4.80 4.36 5.80
C GLU A 203 -4.64 5.31 6.97
N ALA A 204 -5.30 6.47 6.96
CA ALA A 204 -5.06 7.55 7.91
C ALA A 204 -5.02 7.11 9.40
N PRO A 205 -5.92 6.23 9.91
CA PRO A 205 -5.83 5.74 11.29
C PRO A 205 -4.56 4.93 11.58
N ASP A 206 -4.08 4.14 10.60
CA ASP A 206 -2.85 3.37 10.69
C ASP A 206 -1.63 4.28 10.73
N GLU A 207 -1.51 5.18 9.80
CA GLU A 207 -0.41 6.16 9.72
C GLU A 207 -0.29 7.01 10.99
N MET A 208 -1.40 7.44 11.56
CA MET A 208 -1.40 8.17 12.84
C MET A 208 -0.99 7.27 14.01
N GLY A 209 -1.27 5.97 13.93
CA GLY A 209 -0.77 4.96 14.86
C GLY A 209 0.75 4.82 14.81
N HIS A 210 1.35 4.72 13.63
CA HIS A 210 2.78 4.69 13.42
C HIS A 210 3.48 5.96 13.91
N GLN A 211 2.87 7.13 13.72
CA GLN A 211 3.37 8.40 14.23
C GLN A 211 3.27 8.53 15.76
N GLY A 212 2.50 7.67 16.41
CA GLY A 212 2.31 7.68 17.86
C GLY A 212 1.46 8.86 18.37
N SER A 213 0.65 9.48 17.52
CA SER A 213 -0.22 10.60 17.89
C SER A 213 -1.64 10.10 18.15
N TRP A 214 -2.06 10.08 19.41
CA TRP A 214 -3.40 9.65 19.79
C TRP A 214 -4.46 10.65 19.32
N GLU A 215 -4.20 11.96 19.40
CA GLU A 215 -5.13 12.99 18.98
C GLU A 215 -5.44 12.86 17.48
N ARG A 216 -4.40 12.73 16.66
CA ARG A 216 -4.56 12.62 15.22
C ARG A 216 -5.19 11.29 14.82
N LYS A 217 -4.92 10.21 15.57
CA LYS A 217 -5.56 8.91 15.34
C LYS A 217 -7.04 8.96 15.63
N VAL A 218 -7.46 9.54 16.75
CA VAL A 218 -8.89 9.77 17.08
C VAL A 218 -9.53 10.61 16.00
N GLN A 219 -8.91 11.74 15.63
CA GLN A 219 -9.42 12.62 14.58
C GLN A 219 -9.57 11.90 13.22
N SER A 220 -8.64 11.02 12.86
CA SER A 220 -8.74 10.24 11.60
C SER A 220 -9.92 9.28 11.60
N ILE A 221 -10.23 8.68 12.76
CA ILE A 221 -11.39 7.79 12.93
C ILE A 221 -12.70 8.61 12.89
N GLU A 222 -12.73 9.76 13.53
CA GLU A 222 -13.88 10.69 13.46
C GLU A 222 -14.13 11.18 12.02
N TYR A 223 -13.06 11.50 11.27
CA TYR A 223 -13.18 11.87 9.86
C TYR A 223 -13.70 10.72 9.00
N LEU A 224 -13.22 9.51 9.25
CA LEU A 224 -13.67 8.31 8.54
C LEU A 224 -15.17 8.10 8.77
N ASP A 225 -15.63 8.21 10.02
CA ASP A 225 -17.06 8.09 10.37
C ASP A 225 -17.91 9.20 9.74
N GLN A 226 -17.56 10.46 10.00
CA GLN A 226 -18.37 11.61 9.62
C GLN A 226 -18.31 11.98 8.14
N ARG A 227 -17.15 11.82 7.50
CA ARG A 227 -16.87 12.33 6.16
C ARG A 227 -16.86 11.25 5.08
N LEU A 228 -16.76 9.95 5.47
CA LEU A 228 -16.83 8.84 4.53
C LEU A 228 -18.05 7.95 4.80
N ILE A 229 -18.10 7.28 5.96
CA ILE A 229 -19.14 6.27 6.24
C ILE A 229 -20.52 6.92 6.23
N LYS A 230 -20.70 8.04 6.93
CA LYS A 230 -21.96 8.79 6.95
C LYS A 230 -22.39 9.19 5.55
N HIS A 231 -21.52 9.83 4.77
CA HIS A 231 -21.85 10.28 3.42
C HIS A 231 -22.21 9.14 2.47
N LEU A 232 -21.45 8.03 2.54
CA LEU A 232 -21.74 6.84 1.75
C LEU A 232 -23.09 6.24 2.14
N LYS A 233 -23.34 6.09 3.45
CA LYS A 233 -24.61 5.57 3.96
C LYS A 233 -25.80 6.44 3.54
N GLU A 234 -25.71 7.76 3.69
CA GLU A 234 -26.76 8.69 3.26
C GLU A 234 -27.06 8.58 1.75
N ALA A 235 -26.03 8.44 0.92
CA ALA A 235 -26.21 8.27 -0.53
C ALA A 235 -26.89 6.94 -0.89
N LEU A 236 -26.49 5.85 -0.22
CA LEU A 236 -27.10 4.54 -0.41
C LEU A 236 -28.54 4.48 0.12
N ASP A 237 -28.82 5.06 1.29
CA ASP A 237 -30.19 5.15 1.82
C ASP A 237 -31.10 5.96 0.90
N ALA A 238 -30.61 7.06 0.34
CA ALA A 238 -31.37 7.91 -0.58
C ALA A 238 -31.69 7.24 -1.90
N SER A 239 -30.94 6.22 -2.31
CA SER A 239 -31.22 5.44 -3.54
C SER A 239 -32.43 4.53 -3.40
N GLY A 240 -32.75 4.10 -2.19
CA GLY A 240 -33.79 3.10 -1.92
C GLY A 240 -33.40 1.66 -2.28
N GLU A 241 -32.19 1.44 -2.82
CA GLU A 241 -31.69 0.11 -3.16
C GLU A 241 -31.22 -0.64 -1.91
N PRO A 242 -31.48 -1.95 -1.79
CA PRO A 242 -30.94 -2.74 -0.70
C PRO A 242 -29.42 -2.85 -0.76
N TYR A 243 -28.76 -2.66 0.38
CA TYR A 243 -27.32 -2.79 0.45
C TYR A 243 -26.83 -3.39 1.77
N ARG A 244 -25.58 -3.84 1.78
CA ARG A 244 -24.84 -4.22 2.96
C ARG A 244 -23.55 -3.45 3.04
N MET A 245 -23.18 -3.08 4.27
CA MET A 245 -21.94 -2.39 4.55
C MET A 245 -21.18 -3.13 5.64
N MET A 246 -19.90 -3.39 5.41
CA MET A 246 -18.99 -3.91 6.40
C MET A 246 -17.90 -2.88 6.70
N VAL A 247 -17.64 -2.65 7.98
CA VAL A 247 -16.58 -1.75 8.46
C VAL A 247 -15.68 -2.52 9.40
N LEU A 248 -14.38 -2.53 9.14
CA LEU A 248 -13.38 -3.18 9.98
C LEU A 248 -11.99 -2.61 9.72
N PRO A 249 -11.06 -2.62 10.71
CA PRO A 249 -9.63 -2.52 10.45
C PRO A 249 -9.12 -3.82 9.84
N ASP A 250 -8.04 -3.77 9.08
CA ASP A 250 -7.30 -4.96 8.62
C ASP A 250 -6.39 -5.52 9.74
N HIS A 251 -5.82 -4.64 10.57
CA HIS A 251 -5.01 -4.96 11.75
C HIS A 251 -5.02 -3.81 12.75
N PRO A 252 -4.66 -4.04 14.02
CA PRO A 252 -4.37 -2.97 14.96
C PRO A 252 -3.02 -2.33 14.69
N THR A 253 -2.93 -1.01 14.88
CA THR A 253 -1.67 -0.25 14.93
C THR A 253 -1.67 0.59 16.21
N PRO A 254 -1.42 -0.05 17.38
CA PRO A 254 -1.52 0.63 18.64
C PRO A 254 -0.46 1.72 18.80
N ILE A 255 -0.86 2.90 19.24
CA ILE A 255 -0.01 4.08 19.43
C ILE A 255 1.21 3.78 20.33
N ARG A 256 1.04 2.95 21.36
CA ARG A 256 2.12 2.56 22.27
C ARG A 256 3.20 1.70 21.61
N VAL A 257 2.85 0.96 20.55
CA VAL A 257 3.75 0.04 19.84
C VAL A 257 4.30 0.67 18.56
N ARG A 258 3.51 1.54 17.94
CA ARG A 258 3.82 2.22 16.66
C ARG A 258 4.10 1.27 15.51
N THR A 259 3.54 0.07 15.58
CA THR A 259 3.59 -0.94 14.51
C THR A 259 2.39 -1.88 14.65
N HIS A 260 2.20 -2.74 13.68
CA HIS A 260 1.09 -3.68 13.64
C HIS A 260 1.19 -4.73 14.75
N THR A 261 0.03 -5.14 15.27
CA THR A 261 -0.08 -6.27 16.20
C THR A 261 -1.08 -7.30 15.66
N SER A 262 -1.08 -8.50 16.24
CA SER A 262 -1.95 -9.62 15.86
C SER A 262 -3.21 -9.74 16.70
N ASP A 263 -3.55 -8.73 17.49
CA ASP A 263 -4.77 -8.74 18.27
C ASP A 263 -6.02 -8.78 17.37
N PRO A 264 -7.13 -9.42 17.83
CA PRO A 264 -8.39 -9.38 17.09
C PRO A 264 -8.91 -7.95 16.88
N VAL A 265 -9.52 -7.72 15.72
CA VAL A 265 -10.12 -6.43 15.35
C VAL A 265 -11.64 -6.47 15.45
N PRO A 266 -12.31 -5.36 15.81
CA PRO A 266 -13.75 -5.27 15.75
C PRO A 266 -14.22 -5.21 14.30
N PHE A 267 -15.41 -5.76 14.01
CA PHE A 267 -16.07 -5.53 12.73
C PHE A 267 -17.55 -5.19 12.93
N LEU A 268 -18.11 -4.46 11.99
CA LEU A 268 -19.53 -4.16 11.89
C LEU A 268 -20.03 -4.69 10.56
N LEU A 269 -21.18 -5.36 10.57
CA LEU A 269 -21.94 -5.75 9.39
C LEU A 269 -23.34 -5.17 9.50
N TYR A 270 -23.67 -4.26 8.58
CA TYR A 270 -24.98 -3.62 8.46
C TYR A 270 -25.72 -4.15 7.22
N ASP A 271 -27.00 -4.41 7.37
CA ASP A 271 -27.91 -4.82 6.30
C ASP A 271 -29.12 -3.88 6.30
N SER A 272 -29.32 -3.11 5.25
CA SER A 272 -30.39 -2.10 5.14
C SER A 272 -31.80 -2.69 5.18
N THR A 273 -31.92 -4.00 4.92
CA THR A 273 -33.22 -4.71 4.88
C THR A 273 -33.63 -5.36 6.20
N LYS A 274 -32.72 -5.36 7.19
CA LYS A 274 -32.94 -6.06 8.46
C LYS A 274 -33.03 -5.08 9.63
N THR A 275 -33.85 -5.44 10.63
CA THR A 275 -33.84 -4.71 11.89
C THR A 275 -32.49 -4.88 12.57
N GLN A 276 -31.90 -3.75 12.95
CA GLN A 276 -30.62 -3.73 13.63
C GLN A 276 -30.82 -4.04 15.12
N ASN A 277 -30.08 -4.99 15.66
CA ASN A 277 -30.08 -5.39 17.06
C ASN A 277 -28.68 -5.65 17.59
N GLY A 278 -27.69 -4.99 16.99
CA GLY A 278 -26.27 -5.03 17.42
C GLY A 278 -25.98 -4.10 18.60
N GLN A 279 -24.69 -3.84 18.80
CA GLN A 279 -24.22 -2.89 19.81
C GLN A 279 -24.37 -1.46 19.30
N ASP A 280 -24.68 -0.52 20.20
CA ASP A 280 -24.83 0.90 19.85
C ASP A 280 -23.51 1.63 19.61
N VAL A 281 -22.38 1.02 19.99
CA VAL A 281 -21.04 1.61 19.89
C VAL A 281 -20.11 0.67 19.16
N TYR A 282 -19.36 1.19 18.20
CA TYR A 282 -18.29 0.48 17.51
C TYR A 282 -16.98 0.60 18.28
N SER A 283 -16.59 -0.46 18.98
CA SER A 283 -15.34 -0.53 19.73
C SER A 283 -14.93 -1.98 20.00
N GLU A 284 -13.66 -2.21 20.34
CA GLU A 284 -13.16 -3.53 20.74
C GLU A 284 -13.90 -4.08 21.98
N LYS A 285 -14.32 -3.21 22.90
CA LYS A 285 -15.08 -3.61 24.07
C LYS A 285 -16.47 -4.11 23.66
N ALA A 286 -17.21 -3.33 22.88
CA ALA A 286 -18.54 -3.69 22.42
C ALA A 286 -18.52 -4.96 21.54
N ALA A 287 -17.49 -5.10 20.70
CA ALA A 287 -17.31 -6.30 19.89
C ALA A 287 -17.10 -7.56 20.75
N ARG A 288 -16.29 -7.50 21.80
CA ARG A 288 -16.13 -8.61 22.76
C ARG A 288 -17.43 -8.93 23.51
N GLU A 289 -18.16 -7.91 23.94
CA GLU A 289 -19.44 -8.07 24.68
C GLU A 289 -20.56 -8.64 23.79
N SER A 290 -20.49 -8.47 22.46
CA SER A 290 -21.44 -9.10 21.54
C SER A 290 -21.35 -10.62 21.50
N GLY A 291 -20.22 -11.22 21.91
CA GLY A 291 -19.96 -12.65 21.79
C GLY A 291 -19.77 -13.17 20.37
N LEU A 292 -19.89 -12.32 19.36
CA LEU A 292 -19.71 -12.69 17.96
C LEU A 292 -18.22 -12.73 17.62
N THR A 293 -17.72 -13.90 17.19
CA THR A 293 -16.31 -14.08 16.81
C THR A 293 -16.19 -14.79 15.47
N VAL A 294 -15.28 -14.32 14.63
CA VAL A 294 -14.89 -14.96 13.36
C VAL A 294 -13.41 -15.26 13.41
N SER A 295 -13.07 -16.54 13.44
CA SER A 295 -11.68 -17.00 13.60
C SER A 295 -10.83 -16.77 12.36
N ARG A 296 -11.43 -16.67 11.18
CA ARG A 296 -10.76 -16.47 9.89
C ARG A 296 -11.34 -15.25 9.19
N GLY A 297 -10.62 -14.12 9.23
CA GLY A 297 -11.07 -12.85 8.65
C GLY A 297 -11.42 -12.95 7.15
N CYS A 298 -10.76 -13.85 6.40
CA CYS A 298 -11.09 -14.08 4.99
C CYS A 298 -12.49 -14.65 4.73
N GLU A 299 -13.18 -15.15 5.76
CA GLU A 299 -14.56 -15.64 5.66
C GLU A 299 -15.61 -14.52 5.83
N LEU A 300 -15.20 -13.33 6.27
CA LEU A 300 -16.12 -12.20 6.44
C LEU A 300 -16.77 -11.74 5.14
N ILE A 301 -16.06 -11.85 4.02
CA ILE A 301 -16.62 -11.49 2.71
C ILE A 301 -17.77 -12.42 2.30
N ASP A 302 -17.71 -13.70 2.68
CA ASP A 302 -18.79 -14.64 2.40
C ASP A 302 -20.05 -14.31 3.22
N ARG A 303 -19.87 -13.75 4.42
CA ARG A 303 -20.97 -13.22 5.26
C ARG A 303 -21.56 -11.94 4.66
N LEU A 304 -20.73 -11.05 4.13
CA LEU A 304 -21.20 -9.86 3.43
C LEU A 304 -22.09 -10.24 2.22
N PHE A 305 -21.75 -11.35 1.53
CA PHE A 305 -22.49 -11.86 0.38
C PHE A 305 -23.56 -12.91 0.71
N GLU A 306 -23.87 -13.13 1.97
CA GLU A 306 -24.83 -14.18 2.44
C GLU A 306 -24.50 -15.61 2.01
N LYS A 307 -23.27 -15.91 1.70
CA LYS A 307 -22.88 -17.30 1.42
C LYS A 307 -22.87 -18.17 2.70
N THR A 308 -22.81 -17.55 3.88
CA THR A 308 -22.83 -18.19 5.19
C THR A 308 -23.63 -17.35 6.18
N GLU A 309 -24.50 -18.00 6.98
CA GLU A 309 -25.22 -17.32 8.08
C GLU A 309 -24.25 -16.94 9.22
N ILE A 310 -24.53 -15.79 9.86
CA ILE A 310 -23.90 -15.40 11.11
C ILE A 310 -24.57 -16.24 12.22
N ARG A 311 -23.86 -17.23 12.75
CA ARG A 311 -24.25 -17.96 13.97
C ARG A 311 -23.61 -17.36 15.19
#